data_e2eea802ca44a94fd6d0a3d73952ac17
#
_entry.id   e2eea802ca44a94fd6d0a3d73952ac17
#
_cell.length_a   1.000
_cell.length_b   1.000
_cell.length_c   1.000
_cell.angle_alpha   90.00
_cell.angle_beta   90.00
_cell.angle_gamma   90.00
#
_symmetry.space_group_name_H-M   'P 1'
#
loop_
_entity.id
_entity.type
_entity.pdbx_description
1 polymer ?
#
loop_
_entity_poly.entity_id
_entity_poly.type
_entity_poly.pdbx_seq_one_letter_code
_entity_poly.pdbx_strand_id
1 'polypeptide(L)'
;MERPTPPARLLMSLLAERYYEEAPHCPVVCRLWRMRPDLPVEGTAVYAIGMESLSGRYLYCVGEDETAARGLFERITAGRLSPQHLGDVVEDFLWEQSHPGKETGEFPEKPLQTNPSMV
;
A
#
# COMPACT_ATOMS: atom_id res chain seq x y z
N MET A 1 -18.37 -15.64 37.09
CA MET A 1 -18.77 -15.50 35.78
C MET A 1 -17.62 -15.22 34.86
N GLU A 2 -17.57 -15.86 33.74
CA GLU A 2 -16.43 -15.75 32.93
C GLU A 2 -16.66 -14.81 31.79
N ARG A 3 -15.76 -13.89 31.57
CA ARG A 3 -15.89 -12.98 30.50
C ARG A 3 -15.48 -13.66 29.22
N PRO A 4 -16.18 -13.37 28.13
CA PRO A 4 -15.73 -13.93 26.86
C PRO A 4 -14.35 -13.37 26.51
N THR A 5 -13.57 -14.19 25.88
CA THR A 5 -12.27 -13.76 25.42
C THR A 5 -12.47 -12.76 24.31
N PRO A 6 -11.92 -11.56 24.42
CA PRO A 6 -12.11 -10.60 23.35
C PRO A 6 -11.41 -11.08 22.10
N PRO A 7 -11.92 -10.71 20.94
CA PRO A 7 -11.24 -11.08 19.70
C PRO A 7 -9.89 -10.41 19.65
N ALA A 8 -8.99 -10.99 18.87
CA ALA A 8 -7.70 -10.39 18.67
C ALA A 8 -7.88 -9.02 18.07
N ARG A 9 -7.13 -8.07 18.54
CA ARG A 9 -7.19 -6.71 18.04
C ARG A 9 -5.95 -6.41 17.26
N LEU A 10 -6.09 -5.49 16.34
CA LEU A 10 -4.95 -4.99 15.60
C LEU A 10 -4.46 -3.72 16.27
N LEU A 11 -3.18 -3.66 16.51
CA LEU A 11 -2.55 -2.45 17.00
C LEU A 11 -2.06 -1.70 15.80
N MET A 12 -2.59 -0.52 15.58
CA MET A 12 -2.23 0.30 14.43
C MET A 12 -1.35 1.44 14.89
N SER A 13 -0.21 1.56 14.27
CA SER A 13 0.73 2.64 14.57
C SER A 13 0.91 3.47 13.32
N LEU A 14 0.70 4.77 13.45
CA LEU A 14 0.90 5.66 12.31
C LEU A 14 2.38 5.91 12.13
N LEU A 15 2.90 5.58 10.98
CA LEU A 15 4.31 5.75 10.70
C LEU A 15 4.62 7.02 9.93
N ALA A 16 3.72 7.44 9.06
CA ALA A 16 3.93 8.63 8.26
C ALA A 16 2.61 9.17 7.77
N GLU A 17 2.57 10.45 7.51
CA GLU A 17 1.37 11.11 7.06
C GLU A 17 1.75 12.26 6.15
N ARG A 18 1.05 12.42 5.03
CA ARG A 18 1.30 13.51 4.10
C ARG A 18 -0.02 14.07 3.65
N TYR A 19 -0.02 15.38 3.41
CA TYR A 19 -1.18 16.08 2.90
C TYR A 19 -0.84 16.68 1.55
N TYR A 20 -1.76 16.61 0.62
CA TYR A 20 -1.58 17.27 -0.67
C TYR A 20 -2.95 17.50 -1.29
N GLU A 21 -2.97 18.23 -2.38
CA GLU A 21 -4.20 18.44 -3.14
C GLU A 21 -4.07 17.72 -4.46
N GLU A 22 -5.05 16.88 -4.77
CA GLU A 22 -5.05 16.23 -6.07
C GLU A 22 -5.60 17.17 -7.14
N ALA A 23 -6.39 18.14 -6.74
CA ALA A 23 -6.94 19.18 -7.60
C ALA A 23 -7.25 20.35 -6.70
N PRO A 24 -7.47 21.54 -7.23
CA PRO A 24 -7.80 22.68 -6.38
C PRO A 24 -9.01 22.37 -5.51
N HIS A 25 -8.86 22.65 -4.22
CA HIS A 25 -9.89 22.42 -3.21
C HIS A 25 -10.24 20.95 -3.03
N CYS A 26 -9.34 20.05 -3.42
CA CYS A 26 -9.56 18.63 -3.21
C CYS A 26 -8.41 18.08 -2.36
N PRO A 27 -8.44 18.30 -1.06
CA PRO A 27 -7.35 17.85 -0.20
C PRO A 27 -7.36 16.34 -0.01
N VAL A 28 -6.17 15.78 0.11
CA VAL A 28 -5.99 14.36 0.33
C VAL A 28 -5.03 14.18 1.50
N VAL A 29 -5.36 13.25 2.39
CA VAL A 29 -4.46 12.83 3.44
C VAL A 29 -4.05 11.39 3.14
N CYS A 30 -2.76 11.15 3.10
CA CYS A 30 -2.24 9.81 2.86
C CYS A 30 -1.45 9.39 4.10
N ARG A 31 -1.71 8.19 4.60
CA ARG A 31 -1.09 7.70 5.82
C ARG A 31 -0.51 6.32 5.60
N LEU A 32 0.62 6.09 6.23
CA LEU A 32 1.25 4.77 6.25
C LEU A 32 1.12 4.22 7.66
N TRP A 33 0.57 3.03 7.77
CA TRP A 33 0.30 2.39 9.05
C TRP A 33 1.09 1.09 9.18
N ARG A 34 1.48 0.79 10.41
CA ARG A 34 1.95 -0.55 10.76
C ARG A 34 0.89 -1.21 11.61
N MET A 35 0.52 -2.44 11.29
CA MET A 35 -0.52 -3.15 11.98
C MET A 35 0.03 -4.48 12.47
N ARG A 36 -0.29 -4.82 13.71
CA ARG A 36 0.11 -6.09 14.31
C ARG A 36 -1.04 -6.63 15.13
N PRO A 37 -1.17 -7.96 15.21
CA PRO A 37 -2.16 -8.52 16.11
C PRO A 37 -1.79 -8.22 17.57
N ASP A 38 -2.81 -8.03 18.38
CA ASP A 38 -2.61 -7.75 19.80
C ASP A 38 -2.65 -9.08 20.53
N LEU A 39 -1.77 -9.98 20.18
CA LEU A 39 -1.67 -11.27 20.82
C LEU A 39 -0.21 -11.56 21.08
N PRO A 40 0.09 -12.35 22.12
CA PRO A 40 1.47 -12.72 22.39
C PRO A 40 1.99 -13.75 21.43
N VAL A 41 1.37 -13.93 20.29
CA VAL A 41 1.82 -14.84 19.28
C VAL A 41 2.74 -14.08 18.36
N GLU A 42 3.82 -14.71 17.96
CA GLU A 42 4.68 -14.09 17.04
C GLU A 42 4.00 -13.86 15.77
N GLY A 43 3.88 -12.66 15.36
CA GLY A 43 3.25 -12.35 14.14
C GLY A 43 4.03 -11.28 13.45
N THR A 44 4.06 -11.33 12.14
CA THR A 44 4.74 -10.35 11.37
C THR A 44 3.86 -9.12 11.25
N ALA A 45 4.45 -7.95 11.42
CA ALA A 45 3.71 -6.72 11.21
C ALA A 45 3.34 -6.61 9.74
N VAL A 46 2.18 -6.03 9.49
CA VAL A 46 1.69 -5.80 8.14
C VAL A 46 1.55 -4.30 7.99
N TYR A 47 1.89 -3.81 6.81
CA TYR A 47 1.82 -2.38 6.57
C TYR A 47 0.64 -2.08 5.67
N ALA A 48 0.08 -0.90 5.84
CA ALA A 48 -1.09 -0.49 5.07
C ALA A 48 -0.97 0.97 4.71
N ILE A 49 -1.53 1.33 3.58
CA ILE A 49 -1.59 2.72 3.16
C ILE A 49 -3.04 3.10 3.09
N GLY A 50 -3.38 4.22 3.73
CA GLY A 50 -4.73 4.75 3.71
C GLY A 50 -4.76 6.12 3.10
N MET A 51 -5.87 6.45 2.48
CA MET A 51 -6.10 7.77 1.94
C MET A 51 -7.49 8.23 2.31
N GLU A 52 -7.60 9.51 2.61
CA GLU A 52 -8.89 10.15 2.87
C GLU A 52 -9.01 11.38 2.02
N SER A 53 -10.17 11.58 1.45
CA SER A 53 -10.48 12.79 0.70
C SER A 53 -11.96 13.03 0.79
N LEU A 54 -12.44 14.06 0.09
CA LEU A 54 -13.87 14.31 0.05
C LEU A 54 -14.60 13.18 -0.64
N SER A 55 -13.94 12.40 -1.47
CA SER A 55 -14.59 11.31 -2.17
C SER A 55 -14.66 10.04 -1.34
N GLY A 56 -14.00 9.98 -0.20
CA GLY A 56 -14.11 8.79 0.66
C GLY A 56 -12.80 8.41 1.30
N ARG A 57 -12.82 7.22 1.87
CA ARG A 57 -11.68 6.66 2.56
C ARG A 57 -11.29 5.34 1.93
N TYR A 58 -10.00 5.10 1.87
CA TYR A 58 -9.47 3.88 1.27
C TYR A 58 -8.33 3.39 2.14
N LEU A 59 -8.24 2.08 2.33
CA LEU A 59 -7.17 1.48 3.12
C LEU A 59 -6.81 0.14 2.50
N TYR A 60 -5.54 -0.05 2.17
CA TYR A 60 -5.08 -1.28 1.54
C TYR A 60 -3.83 -1.78 2.21
N CYS A 61 -3.77 -3.09 2.44
CA CYS A 61 -2.56 -3.70 2.96
C CYS A 61 -1.51 -3.78 1.87
N VAL A 62 -0.27 -3.50 2.23
CA VAL A 62 0.81 -3.47 1.25
C VAL A 62 1.93 -4.43 1.63
N GLY A 63 1.65 -5.43 2.46
CA GLY A 63 2.59 -6.49 2.72
C GLY A 63 3.36 -6.29 4.00
N GLU A 64 4.42 -7.07 4.15
CA GLU A 64 5.15 -7.16 5.40
C GLU A 64 6.51 -6.48 5.35
N ASP A 65 6.89 -5.90 4.24
CA ASP A 65 8.21 -5.29 4.09
C ASP A 65 8.10 -3.79 4.31
N GLU A 66 8.65 -3.33 5.42
CA GLU A 66 8.53 -1.91 5.78
C GLU A 66 9.23 -1.01 4.77
N THR A 67 10.41 -1.40 4.31
CA THR A 67 11.15 -0.57 3.36
C THR A 67 10.38 -0.42 2.06
N ALA A 68 9.81 -1.52 1.58
CA ALA A 68 9.01 -1.47 0.36
C ALA A 68 7.75 -0.63 0.56
N ALA A 69 7.11 -0.78 1.72
CA ALA A 69 5.90 0.00 2.00
C ALA A 69 6.20 1.48 2.08
N ARG A 70 7.31 1.84 2.72
CA ARG A 70 7.69 3.25 2.79
C ARG A 70 8.02 3.80 1.42
N GLY A 71 8.69 3.00 0.58
CA GLY A 71 8.98 3.43 -0.78
C GLY A 71 7.73 3.69 -1.59
N LEU A 72 6.74 2.80 -1.45
CA LEU A 72 5.47 2.98 -2.14
C LEU A 72 4.77 4.23 -1.64
N PHE A 73 4.76 4.44 -0.32
CA PHE A 73 4.14 5.62 0.27
C PHE A 73 4.76 6.91 -0.29
N GLU A 74 6.10 6.94 -0.40
CA GLU A 74 6.75 8.13 -0.93
C GLU A 74 6.41 8.35 -2.39
N ARG A 75 6.36 7.30 -3.18
CA ARG A 75 6.01 7.44 -4.60
C ARG A 75 4.59 7.95 -4.77
N ILE A 76 3.66 7.41 -3.97
CA ILE A 76 2.27 7.81 -4.04
C ILE A 76 2.11 9.29 -3.69
N THR A 77 2.76 9.71 -2.60
CA THR A 77 2.58 11.08 -2.14
C THR A 77 3.33 12.07 -3.03
N ALA A 78 4.50 11.69 -3.52
CA ALA A 78 5.23 12.55 -4.45
C ALA A 78 4.46 12.75 -5.75
N GLY A 79 3.77 11.72 -6.20
CA GLY A 79 2.97 11.81 -7.41
C GLY A 79 1.58 12.34 -7.20
N ARG A 80 1.20 12.62 -5.96
CA ARG A 80 -0.13 13.15 -5.63
C ARG A 80 -1.22 12.28 -6.20
N LEU A 81 -1.13 11.00 -5.91
CA LEU A 81 -2.07 10.03 -6.46
C LEU A 81 -3.49 10.34 -6.00
N SER A 82 -4.44 10.19 -6.91
CA SER A 82 -5.84 10.31 -6.56
C SER A 82 -6.27 9.08 -5.78
N PRO A 83 -7.06 9.24 -4.70
CA PRO A 83 -7.44 8.08 -3.90
C PRO A 83 -8.15 6.98 -4.67
N GLN A 84 -8.87 7.33 -5.73
CA GLN A 84 -9.57 6.32 -6.53
C GLN A 84 -8.62 5.36 -7.21
N HIS A 85 -7.37 5.74 -7.40
CA HIS A 85 -6.41 4.89 -8.08
C HIS A 85 -5.52 4.12 -7.13
N LEU A 86 -5.74 4.28 -5.82
CA LEU A 86 -4.88 3.63 -4.84
C LEU A 86 -4.94 2.10 -4.97
N GLY A 87 -6.14 1.56 -5.19
CA GLY A 87 -6.28 0.11 -5.31
C GLY A 87 -5.46 -0.46 -6.45
N ASP A 88 -5.49 0.22 -7.60
CA ASP A 88 -4.74 -0.26 -8.75
C ASP A 88 -3.25 -0.21 -8.50
N VAL A 89 -2.78 0.86 -7.87
CA VAL A 89 -1.36 0.99 -7.59
C VAL A 89 -0.90 -0.06 -6.60
N VAL A 90 -1.73 -0.34 -5.58
CA VAL A 90 -1.40 -1.37 -4.60
C VAL A 90 -1.39 -2.74 -5.23
N GLU A 91 -2.33 -3.03 -6.12
CA GLU A 91 -2.34 -4.31 -6.81
C GLU A 91 -1.07 -4.52 -7.62
N ASP A 92 -0.65 -3.50 -8.36
CA ASP A 92 0.58 -3.59 -9.14
C ASP A 92 1.78 -3.79 -8.24
N PHE A 93 1.81 -3.07 -7.13
CA PHE A 93 2.91 -3.18 -6.18
C PHE A 93 2.99 -4.59 -5.60
N LEU A 94 1.85 -5.16 -5.20
CA LEU A 94 1.84 -6.49 -4.62
C LEU A 94 2.23 -7.54 -5.65
N TRP A 95 1.81 -7.34 -6.89
CA TRP A 95 2.20 -8.26 -7.94
C TRP A 95 3.72 -8.25 -8.13
N GLU A 96 4.32 -7.07 -8.14
CA GLU A 96 5.76 -6.95 -8.27
C GLU A 96 6.49 -7.60 -7.11
N GLN A 97 5.94 -7.49 -5.90
CA GLN A 97 6.55 -8.11 -4.74
C GLN A 97 6.50 -9.63 -4.83
N SER A 98 5.47 -10.18 -5.46
CA SER A 98 5.36 -11.62 -5.59
C SER A 98 6.15 -12.16 -6.77
N HIS A 99 6.61 -11.30 -7.67
CA HIS A 99 7.33 -11.72 -8.86
C HIS A 99 8.65 -10.97 -8.95
N PRO A 100 9.52 -11.09 -7.94
CA PRO A 100 10.72 -10.27 -7.89
C PRO A 100 11.65 -10.71 -8.96
N GLY A 101 11.96 -10.94 -9.76
CA GLY A 101 12.88 -11.29 -10.76
C GLY A 101 12.37 -11.04 -12.14
N LYS A 102 11.16 -10.55 -12.20
CA LYS A 102 10.60 -10.33 -13.51
C LYS A 102 10.96 -9.02 -14.12
N GLU A 103 11.47 -8.23 -13.43
CA GLU A 103 11.81 -6.96 -13.94
C GLU A 103 12.95 -6.98 -14.83
N THR A 104 13.23 -6.95 -15.28
CA THR A 104 14.13 -6.89 -15.73
C THR A 104 14.19 -7.05 -16.82
N GLY A 105 14.16 -7.14 -16.77
CA GLY A 105 14.14 -7.32 -17.30
C GLY A 105 13.92 -7.59 -18.17
N GLU A 106 13.87 -7.84 -18.57
CA GLU A 106 13.48 -8.26 -19.13
C GLU A 106 12.59 -8.05 -19.68
N PHE A 107 12.49 -7.48 -19.65
CA PHE A 107 11.53 -7.60 -19.80
C PHE A 107 11.06 -7.33 -20.57
N PRO A 108 11.13 -7.36 -20.87
CA PRO A 108 10.48 -7.41 -21.21
C PRO A 108 9.88 -7.11 -21.78
N GLU A 109 9.92 -7.03 -21.90
CA GLU A 109 9.28 -7.14 -21.94
C GLU A 109 8.56 -6.80 -22.39
N LYS A 110 8.50 -6.46 -22.81
CA LYS A 110 7.78 -6.34 -22.86
C LYS A 110 7.37 -6.19 -23.60
N PRO A 111 7.55 -6.41 -23.97
CA PRO A 111 7.13 -6.42 -24.25
C PRO A 111 6.88 -6.16 -24.78
N LEU A 112 6.98 -6.12 -24.96
CA LEU A 112 6.68 -6.12 -24.97
C LEU A 112 6.44 -5.94 -25.50
N GLN A 113 6.55 -5.92 -25.72
CA GLN A 113 6.33 -5.95 -25.75
C GLN A 113 6.23 -5.85 -26.40
N THR A 114 6.54 -5.99 -26.95
CA THR A 114 6.53 -6.12 -27.17
C THR A 114 6.61 -6.13 -27.85
N ASN A 115 6.90 -6.34 -28.24
CA ASN A 115 6.98 -6.54 -28.53
C ASN A 115 6.98 -6.67 -29.17
N PRO A 116 7.11 -6.85 -29.66
CA PRO A 116 7.06 -7.01 -29.90
C PRO A 116 7.20 -7.16 -30.42
N SER A 117 7.30 -7.19 -30.59
CA SER A 117 7.25 -7.52 -30.60
C SER A 117 7.36 -7.69 -31.04
N MET A 118 7.56 -7.79 -31.22
CA MET A 118 7.56 -8.10 -31.15
C MET A 118 7.50 -8.25 -31.39
N VAL A 119 7.78 -8.24 -31.73
CA VAL A 119 7.53 -8.46 -31.54
C VAL A 119 7.41 -8.34 -31.69
#